data_2cfbacb2104e5c800db8f5ab5e7551fc
#
_entry.id   2cfbacb2104e5c800db8f5ab5e7551fc
#
_cell.length_a   1.000
_cell.length_b   1.000
_cell.length_c   1.000
_cell.angle_alpha   90.00
_cell.angle_beta   90.00
_cell.angle_gamma   90.00
#
_symmetry.space_group_name_H-M   'P 1'
#
loop_
_entity.id
_entity.type
_entity.pdbx_description
1 polymer ?
#
loop_
_entity_poly.entity_id
_entity_poly.type
_entity_poly.pdbx_seq_one_letter_code
_entity_poly.pdbx_strand_id
1 'polypeptide(L)'
;IESEKVTFSHCVPSIMQMLLSHPGGESVDLSNWKVLIGGSAMSPALATAALKRGVDLLTGYGMSETCPVLTIAHLSCDDLSTSLEEQAALRCKTGLPLPLVDLRIVDGEMADMPHDGDATGEVVVRAPWLTQGYLDATQASAELWAGGYLHTQDIGNIDDRGYVKITDRIKDVIKTAGEWTSSLQLEDVVMQHEAVSEVAVIGLPDEKWGERPLALVVLKPDFEGRVSESAIRHFAARLVETTGISRHGVLLQVRFVKALAKTSVGKINKREMRESFV
;
A
#
# COMPACT_ATOMS: atom_id res chain seq x y z
N ILE A 1 -14.46 -21.99 3.32
CA ILE A 1 -14.11 -22.09 1.89
C ILE A 1 -14.44 -23.51 1.42
N GLU A 2 -13.81 -24.53 1.98
CA GLU A 2 -13.93 -25.91 1.53
C GLU A 2 -15.36 -26.47 1.65
N SER A 3 -15.99 -26.39 2.84
CA SER A 3 -17.35 -26.90 3.08
C SER A 3 -18.42 -26.27 2.21
N GLU A 4 -18.32 -24.97 1.98
CA GLU A 4 -19.29 -24.21 1.16
C GLU A 4 -18.87 -24.05 -0.30
N LYS A 5 -17.72 -24.62 -0.69
CA LYS A 5 -17.15 -24.55 -2.05
C LYS A 5 -17.08 -23.11 -2.57
N VAL A 6 -16.59 -22.21 -1.72
CA VAL A 6 -16.48 -20.78 -2.06
C VAL A 6 -15.48 -20.61 -3.20
N THR A 7 -15.93 -20.01 -4.30
CA THR A 7 -15.10 -19.75 -5.50
C THR A 7 -14.63 -18.31 -5.61
N PHE A 8 -15.31 -17.37 -4.95
CA PHE A 8 -14.95 -15.96 -4.95
C PHE A 8 -15.20 -15.32 -3.60
N SER A 9 -14.28 -14.45 -3.18
CA SER A 9 -14.47 -13.60 -2.01
C SER A 9 -13.64 -12.32 -2.10
N HIS A 10 -13.86 -11.43 -1.13
CA HIS A 10 -13.09 -10.21 -0.94
C HIS A 10 -12.55 -10.18 0.49
N CYS A 11 -11.30 -9.78 0.66
CA CYS A 11 -10.74 -9.53 2.00
C CYS A 11 -9.61 -8.48 1.95
N VAL A 12 -9.13 -8.13 3.13
CA VAL A 12 -7.93 -7.30 3.30
C VAL A 12 -6.69 -8.18 3.47
N PRO A 13 -5.46 -7.68 3.23
CA PRO A 13 -4.23 -8.47 3.35
C PRO A 13 -4.07 -9.17 4.71
N SER A 14 -4.46 -8.52 5.82
CA SER A 14 -4.37 -9.11 7.16
C SER A 14 -5.24 -10.37 7.34
N ILE A 15 -6.41 -10.41 6.71
CA ILE A 15 -7.28 -11.60 6.72
C ILE A 15 -6.64 -12.72 5.88
N MET A 16 -6.09 -12.39 4.70
CA MET A 16 -5.35 -13.38 3.90
C MET A 16 -4.16 -13.95 4.67
N GLN A 17 -3.38 -13.09 5.32
CA GLN A 17 -2.25 -13.52 6.16
C GLN A 17 -2.71 -14.48 7.28
N MET A 18 -3.80 -14.14 7.97
CA MET A 18 -4.37 -14.98 9.05
C MET A 18 -4.81 -16.36 8.51
N LEU A 19 -5.49 -16.39 7.37
CA LEU A 19 -5.94 -17.64 6.73
C LEU A 19 -4.77 -18.53 6.31
N LEU A 20 -3.74 -17.96 5.68
CA LEU A 20 -2.56 -18.71 5.24
C LEU A 20 -1.69 -19.21 6.41
N SER A 21 -1.69 -18.50 7.54
CA SER A 21 -0.91 -18.85 8.74
C SER A 21 -1.66 -19.80 9.68
N HIS A 22 -2.94 -20.08 9.42
CA HIS A 22 -3.74 -20.93 10.31
C HIS A 22 -3.32 -22.40 10.18
N PRO A 23 -2.95 -23.09 11.29
CA PRO A 23 -2.49 -24.47 11.24
C PRO A 23 -3.47 -25.45 10.58
N GLY A 24 -4.78 -25.23 10.75
CA GLY A 24 -5.84 -26.03 10.10
C GLY A 24 -6.05 -25.71 8.62
N GLY A 25 -5.40 -24.68 8.10
CA GLY A 25 -5.53 -24.26 6.70
C GLY A 25 -4.57 -24.97 5.74
N GLU A 26 -3.52 -25.63 6.23
CA GLU A 26 -2.45 -26.19 5.38
C GLU A 26 -2.95 -27.27 4.41
N SER A 27 -3.92 -28.06 4.82
CA SER A 27 -4.51 -29.16 4.02
C SER A 27 -5.65 -28.74 3.10
N VAL A 28 -6.12 -27.49 3.19
CA VAL A 28 -7.26 -26.99 2.40
C VAL A 28 -6.82 -26.70 0.98
N ASP A 29 -7.53 -27.25 -0.01
CA ASP A 29 -7.33 -26.92 -1.42
C ASP A 29 -7.95 -25.55 -1.73
N LEU A 30 -7.09 -24.59 -2.11
CA LEU A 30 -7.46 -23.21 -2.44
C LEU A 30 -7.42 -22.93 -3.95
N SER A 31 -7.16 -23.92 -4.79
CA SER A 31 -6.93 -23.76 -6.25
C SER A 31 -8.14 -23.20 -7.01
N ASN A 32 -9.35 -23.37 -6.48
CA ASN A 32 -10.58 -22.83 -7.08
C ASN A 32 -11.05 -21.50 -6.45
N TRP A 33 -10.24 -20.93 -5.56
CA TRP A 33 -10.64 -19.74 -4.83
C TRP A 33 -10.00 -18.47 -5.42
N LYS A 34 -10.84 -17.63 -5.99
CA LYS A 34 -10.48 -16.28 -6.46
C LYS A 34 -10.73 -15.26 -5.37
N VAL A 35 -9.75 -14.39 -5.12
CA VAL A 35 -9.84 -13.40 -4.05
C VAL A 35 -9.47 -12.01 -4.55
N LEU A 36 -10.37 -11.06 -4.36
CA LEU A 36 -10.07 -9.64 -4.52
C LEU A 36 -9.53 -9.09 -3.19
N ILE A 37 -8.29 -8.66 -3.19
CA ILE A 37 -7.63 -8.01 -2.04
C ILE A 37 -7.66 -6.51 -2.22
N GLY A 38 -8.13 -5.79 -1.20
CA GLY A 38 -8.20 -4.33 -1.23
C GLY A 38 -8.08 -3.71 0.15
N GLY A 39 -8.14 -2.38 0.19
CA GLY A 39 -8.16 -1.60 1.43
C GLY A 39 -6.80 -1.29 2.06
N SER A 40 -5.73 -1.99 1.68
CA SER A 40 -4.33 -1.65 1.98
C SER A 40 -3.39 -2.33 0.99
N ALA A 41 -2.13 -1.90 0.97
CA ALA A 41 -1.11 -2.48 0.08
C ALA A 41 -0.89 -3.96 0.37
N MET A 42 -0.71 -4.74 -0.69
CA MET A 42 -0.38 -6.17 -0.65
C MET A 42 1.14 -6.34 -0.73
N SER A 43 1.74 -7.07 0.21
CA SER A 43 3.17 -7.34 0.13
C SER A 43 3.48 -8.46 -0.87
N PRO A 44 4.63 -8.39 -1.59
CA PRO A 44 5.05 -9.45 -2.51
C PRO A 44 5.18 -10.82 -1.85
N ALA A 45 5.65 -10.86 -0.60
CA ALA A 45 5.78 -12.10 0.16
C ALA A 45 4.43 -12.78 0.40
N LEU A 46 3.41 -12.01 0.79
CA LEU A 46 2.05 -12.52 1.00
C LEU A 46 1.40 -12.94 -0.32
N ALA A 47 1.58 -12.15 -1.39
CA ALA A 47 1.10 -12.52 -2.72
C ALA A 47 1.70 -13.84 -3.20
N THR A 48 3.03 -14.00 -3.09
CA THR A 48 3.73 -15.24 -3.45
C THR A 48 3.24 -16.43 -2.61
N ALA A 49 3.04 -16.23 -1.31
CA ALA A 49 2.52 -17.28 -0.43
C ALA A 49 1.10 -17.74 -0.85
N ALA A 50 0.22 -16.79 -1.19
CA ALA A 50 -1.13 -17.10 -1.67
C ALA A 50 -1.10 -17.84 -3.01
N LEU A 51 -0.29 -17.38 -3.98
CA LEU A 51 -0.13 -18.02 -5.29
C LEU A 51 0.42 -19.45 -5.16
N LYS A 52 1.40 -19.71 -4.30
CA LYS A 52 1.92 -21.05 -3.99
C LYS A 52 0.86 -21.99 -3.44
N ARG A 53 -0.21 -21.47 -2.83
CA ARG A 53 -1.37 -22.21 -2.34
C ARG A 53 -2.48 -22.35 -3.41
N GLY A 54 -2.23 -21.90 -4.63
CA GLY A 54 -3.18 -21.98 -5.75
C GLY A 54 -4.27 -20.91 -5.74
N VAL A 55 -4.23 -19.92 -4.85
CA VAL A 55 -5.21 -18.83 -4.79
C VAL A 55 -5.07 -17.94 -6.03
N ASP A 56 -6.17 -17.73 -6.78
CA ASP A 56 -6.21 -16.71 -7.82
C ASP A 56 -6.44 -15.32 -7.20
N LEU A 57 -5.33 -14.64 -6.95
CA LEU A 57 -5.30 -13.39 -6.23
C LEU A 57 -5.41 -12.20 -7.18
N LEU A 58 -6.31 -11.26 -6.88
CA LEU A 58 -6.45 -9.97 -7.57
C LEU A 58 -6.33 -8.85 -6.53
N THR A 59 -5.46 -7.88 -6.75
CA THR A 59 -5.45 -6.66 -5.94
C THR A 59 -6.33 -5.61 -6.59
N GLY A 60 -7.12 -4.90 -5.80
CA GLY A 60 -7.97 -3.80 -6.24
C GLY A 60 -7.74 -2.55 -5.42
N TYR A 61 -7.92 -1.40 -6.07
CA TYR A 61 -7.82 -0.10 -5.45
C TYR A 61 -9.11 0.69 -5.58
N GLY A 62 -9.38 1.45 -4.55
CA GLY A 62 -10.48 2.39 -4.44
C GLY A 62 -10.73 2.77 -2.99
N MET A 63 -11.73 3.59 -2.77
CA MET A 63 -12.08 4.17 -1.49
C MET A 63 -13.60 4.27 -1.35
N SER A 64 -14.11 4.69 -0.20
CA SER A 64 -15.55 4.81 0.03
C SER A 64 -16.20 5.77 -0.97
N GLU A 65 -15.51 6.84 -1.30
CA GLU A 65 -15.93 7.87 -2.24
C GLU A 65 -16.05 7.36 -3.69
N THR A 66 -15.43 6.21 -3.98
CA THR A 66 -15.47 5.61 -5.32
C THR A 66 -16.33 4.36 -5.43
N CYS A 67 -17.08 3.99 -4.41
CA CYS A 67 -18.16 3.00 -4.34
C CYS A 67 -17.85 1.56 -4.83
N PRO A 68 -16.83 0.87 -4.38
CA PRO A 68 -15.56 1.30 -3.86
C PRO A 68 -14.38 1.15 -4.84
N VAL A 69 -14.52 0.43 -5.99
CA VAL A 69 -13.40 -0.05 -6.81
C VAL A 69 -13.18 0.81 -8.05
N LEU A 70 -11.92 1.20 -8.26
CA LEU A 70 -11.46 1.95 -9.44
C LEU A 70 -10.58 1.11 -10.37
N THR A 71 -9.69 0.31 -9.79
CA THR A 71 -8.73 -0.48 -10.56
C THR A 71 -8.64 -1.90 -10.02
N ILE A 72 -8.25 -2.85 -10.89
CA ILE A 72 -7.99 -4.25 -10.50
C ILE A 72 -6.72 -4.72 -11.21
N ALA A 73 -5.83 -5.41 -10.48
CA ALA A 73 -4.61 -6.03 -11.00
C ALA A 73 -4.96 -7.31 -11.77
N HIS A 74 -5.55 -7.14 -12.95
CA HIS A 74 -5.88 -8.23 -13.84
C HIS A 74 -4.65 -8.60 -14.68
N LEU A 75 -4.32 -9.90 -14.77
CA LEU A 75 -3.20 -10.40 -15.56
C LEU A 75 -3.68 -10.90 -16.94
N SER A 76 -2.87 -10.63 -17.96
CA SER A 76 -3.08 -11.21 -19.30
C SER A 76 -2.70 -12.69 -19.33
N CYS A 77 -3.06 -13.40 -20.40
CA CYS A 77 -2.63 -14.79 -20.60
C CYS A 77 -1.10 -14.93 -20.63
N ASP A 78 -0.40 -13.94 -21.18
CA ASP A 78 1.07 -13.94 -21.23
C ASP A 78 1.66 -13.78 -19.84
N ASP A 79 1.10 -12.89 -19.00
CA ASP A 79 1.52 -12.72 -17.61
C ASP A 79 1.34 -13.99 -16.77
N LEU A 80 0.27 -14.76 -17.01
CA LEU A 80 0.02 -16.03 -16.32
C LEU A 80 1.03 -17.13 -16.66
N SER A 81 1.78 -16.96 -17.75
CA SER A 81 2.87 -17.88 -18.14
C SER A 81 4.24 -17.51 -17.56
N THR A 82 4.35 -16.39 -16.87
CA THR A 82 5.60 -15.93 -16.22
C THR A 82 5.83 -16.62 -14.87
N SER A 83 6.98 -16.35 -14.24
CA SER A 83 7.28 -16.86 -12.90
C SER A 83 6.29 -16.39 -11.84
N LEU A 84 6.14 -17.14 -10.74
CA LEU A 84 5.26 -16.74 -9.64
C LEU A 84 5.69 -15.41 -9.01
N GLU A 85 6.98 -15.13 -9.01
CA GLU A 85 7.55 -13.87 -8.51
C GLU A 85 7.13 -12.69 -9.38
N GLU A 86 7.18 -12.83 -10.71
CA GLU A 86 6.72 -11.81 -11.66
C GLU A 86 5.21 -11.60 -11.57
N GLN A 87 4.44 -12.68 -11.49
CA GLN A 87 2.99 -12.61 -11.26
C GLN A 87 2.67 -11.91 -9.92
N ALA A 88 3.39 -12.22 -8.83
CA ALA A 88 3.21 -11.58 -7.55
C ALA A 88 3.51 -10.07 -7.62
N ALA A 89 4.58 -9.67 -8.32
CA ALA A 89 4.93 -8.27 -8.51
C ALA A 89 3.83 -7.48 -9.24
N LEU A 90 3.25 -8.05 -10.31
CA LEU A 90 2.11 -7.45 -11.01
C LEU A 90 0.86 -7.38 -10.14
N ARG A 91 0.55 -8.46 -9.43
CA ARG A 91 -0.62 -8.55 -8.55
C ARG A 91 -0.53 -7.63 -7.31
N CYS A 92 0.67 -7.18 -6.95
CA CYS A 92 0.87 -6.18 -5.89
C CYS A 92 0.67 -4.73 -6.35
N LYS A 93 0.63 -4.47 -7.67
CA LYS A 93 0.17 -3.17 -8.19
C LYS A 93 -1.34 -3.03 -7.96
N THR A 94 -1.84 -1.81 -7.96
CA THR A 94 -3.30 -1.59 -7.80
C THR A 94 -4.08 -1.91 -9.07
N GLY A 95 -3.40 -2.09 -10.20
CA GLY A 95 -3.93 -2.67 -11.42
C GLY A 95 -4.34 -1.67 -12.49
N LEU A 96 -5.16 -2.15 -13.42
CA LEU A 96 -5.68 -1.37 -14.55
C LEU A 96 -7.02 -0.73 -14.18
N PRO A 97 -7.31 0.49 -14.68
CA PRO A 97 -8.62 1.11 -14.51
C PRO A 97 -9.76 0.20 -15.02
N LEU A 98 -10.85 0.16 -14.27
CA LEU A 98 -12.05 -0.55 -14.69
C LEU A 98 -12.70 0.16 -15.91
N PRO A 99 -13.52 -0.53 -16.69
CA PRO A 99 -14.32 0.11 -17.74
C PRO A 99 -15.10 1.31 -17.19
N LEU A 100 -15.12 2.42 -17.93
CA LEU A 100 -15.73 3.70 -17.60
C LEU A 100 -15.00 4.51 -16.50
N VAL A 101 -13.86 4.07 -16.00
CA VAL A 101 -12.99 4.86 -15.13
C VAL A 101 -12.00 5.62 -15.99
N ASP A 102 -12.10 6.95 -15.96
CA ASP A 102 -11.07 7.87 -16.45
C ASP A 102 -10.16 8.20 -15.26
N LEU A 103 -8.92 7.70 -15.29
CA LEU A 103 -7.94 7.83 -14.23
C LEU A 103 -6.69 8.53 -14.78
N ARG A 104 -6.25 9.55 -14.07
CA ARG A 104 -5.04 10.31 -14.38
C ARG A 104 -4.14 10.40 -13.15
N ILE A 105 -2.85 10.56 -13.36
CA ILE A 105 -1.89 11.04 -12.36
C ILE A 105 -1.48 12.47 -12.75
N VAL A 106 -1.63 13.39 -11.80
CA VAL A 106 -1.45 14.83 -12.07
C VAL A 106 -0.54 15.49 -11.04
N ASP A 107 0.09 16.58 -11.45
CA ASP A 107 0.81 17.48 -10.54
C ASP A 107 -0.14 18.45 -9.80
N GLY A 108 0.41 19.37 -9.01
CA GLY A 108 -0.37 20.36 -8.26
C GLY A 108 -1.14 21.38 -9.13
N GLU A 109 -0.86 21.44 -10.43
CA GLU A 109 -1.52 22.30 -11.41
C GLU A 109 -2.48 21.54 -12.34
N MET A 110 -2.75 20.27 -12.02
CA MET A 110 -3.60 19.35 -12.81
C MET A 110 -3.01 18.99 -14.18
N ALA A 111 -1.69 19.17 -14.40
CA ALA A 111 -1.01 18.68 -15.59
C ALA A 111 -0.71 17.18 -15.47
N ASP A 112 -0.85 16.45 -16.59
CA ASP A 112 -0.61 15.00 -16.62
C ASP A 112 0.86 14.66 -16.39
N MET A 113 1.11 13.67 -15.54
CA MET A 113 2.44 13.10 -15.33
C MET A 113 2.72 11.99 -16.36
N PRO A 114 3.99 11.77 -16.74
CA PRO A 114 4.37 10.66 -17.63
C PRO A 114 3.96 9.29 -17.09
N HIS A 115 3.60 8.38 -17.99
CA HIS A 115 3.31 6.97 -17.69
C HIS A 115 4.56 6.10 -17.92
N ASP A 116 5.62 6.35 -17.15
CA ASP A 116 6.93 5.69 -17.26
C ASP A 116 7.22 4.74 -16.08
N GLY A 117 6.27 4.63 -15.13
CA GLY A 117 6.41 3.83 -13.92
C GLY A 117 7.18 4.51 -12.77
N ASP A 118 7.80 5.66 -13.03
CA ASP A 118 8.64 6.39 -12.06
C ASP A 118 8.02 7.74 -11.67
N ALA A 119 7.50 8.50 -12.64
CA ALA A 119 6.88 9.79 -12.39
C ALA A 119 5.63 9.63 -11.52
N THR A 120 5.58 10.35 -10.41
CA THR A 120 4.49 10.28 -9.44
C THR A 120 3.65 11.56 -9.44
N GLY A 121 2.35 11.39 -9.24
CA GLY A 121 1.40 12.49 -9.09
C GLY A 121 0.19 12.06 -8.27
N GLU A 122 -0.71 13.01 -7.97
CA GLU A 122 -1.98 12.68 -7.37
C GLU A 122 -2.83 11.88 -8.33
N VAL A 123 -3.44 10.80 -7.84
CA VAL A 123 -4.43 10.04 -8.60
C VAL A 123 -5.75 10.77 -8.55
N VAL A 124 -6.24 11.20 -9.72
CA VAL A 124 -7.55 11.84 -9.88
C VAL A 124 -8.40 11.01 -10.82
N VAL A 125 -9.72 10.96 -10.56
CA VAL A 125 -10.58 10.02 -11.26
C VAL A 125 -11.94 10.62 -11.65
N ARG A 126 -12.53 10.07 -12.73
CA ARG A 126 -13.94 10.20 -13.10
C ARG A 126 -14.53 8.82 -13.34
N ALA A 127 -15.74 8.60 -12.85
CA ALA A 127 -16.54 7.43 -13.19
C ALA A 127 -18.02 7.74 -12.87
N PRO A 128 -18.99 7.06 -13.51
CA PRO A 128 -20.41 7.38 -13.33
C PRO A 128 -20.98 7.06 -11.94
N TRP A 129 -20.25 6.31 -11.11
CA TRP A 129 -20.70 5.85 -9.78
C TRP A 129 -20.04 6.56 -8.61
N LEU A 130 -19.18 7.58 -8.84
CA LEU A 130 -18.49 8.29 -7.77
C LEU A 130 -19.44 9.11 -6.90
N THR A 131 -19.10 9.29 -5.61
CA THR A 131 -19.88 10.16 -4.73
C THR A 131 -19.97 11.59 -5.26
N GLN A 132 -21.09 12.23 -5.03
CA GLN A 132 -21.30 13.65 -5.39
C GLN A 132 -20.60 14.59 -4.40
N GLY A 133 -20.36 14.14 -3.18
CA GLY A 133 -19.75 14.93 -2.12
C GLY A 133 -20.04 14.37 -0.73
N TYR A 134 -19.64 15.11 0.28
CA TYR A 134 -19.86 14.79 1.69
C TYR A 134 -21.09 15.47 2.24
N LEU A 135 -21.86 14.78 3.08
CA LEU A 135 -23.04 15.32 3.74
C LEU A 135 -22.68 16.53 4.62
N ASP A 136 -23.39 17.64 4.42
CA ASP A 136 -23.23 18.89 5.17
C ASP A 136 -21.80 19.48 5.18
N ALA A 137 -20.96 19.12 4.19
CA ALA A 137 -19.56 19.55 4.08
C ALA A 137 -19.26 20.13 2.68
N THR A 138 -19.86 21.29 2.38
CA THR A 138 -19.80 21.93 1.04
C THR A 138 -18.35 22.21 0.60
N GLN A 139 -17.52 22.75 1.50
CA GLN A 139 -16.12 23.07 1.16
C GLN A 139 -15.33 21.79 0.86
N ALA A 140 -15.41 20.78 1.71
CA ALA A 140 -14.72 19.51 1.48
C ALA A 140 -15.21 18.81 0.20
N SER A 141 -16.48 18.96 -0.13
CA SER A 141 -17.05 18.44 -1.39
C SER A 141 -16.51 19.18 -2.62
N ALA A 142 -16.33 20.51 -2.52
CA ALA A 142 -15.74 21.32 -3.59
C ALA A 142 -14.25 20.97 -3.81
N GLU A 143 -13.51 20.77 -2.71
CA GLU A 143 -12.12 20.31 -2.77
C GLU A 143 -12.00 18.89 -3.37
N LEU A 144 -12.91 17.99 -3.00
CA LEU A 144 -12.99 16.63 -3.56
C LEU A 144 -13.13 16.63 -5.08
N TRP A 145 -13.83 17.59 -5.65
CA TRP A 145 -14.15 17.69 -7.08
C TRP A 145 -13.43 18.86 -7.80
N ALA A 146 -12.31 19.33 -7.29
CA ALA A 146 -11.55 20.39 -7.91
C ALA A 146 -11.11 20.00 -9.35
N GLY A 147 -11.05 20.96 -10.26
CA GLY A 147 -10.67 20.69 -11.65
C GLY A 147 -11.58 19.71 -12.41
N GLY A 148 -12.74 19.33 -11.83
CA GLY A 148 -13.72 18.43 -12.45
C GLY A 148 -13.34 16.95 -12.40
N TYR A 149 -12.40 16.56 -11.57
CA TYR A 149 -12.04 15.19 -11.21
C TYR A 149 -12.20 15.00 -9.70
N LEU A 150 -12.49 13.78 -9.27
CA LEU A 150 -12.44 13.43 -7.85
C LEU A 150 -10.98 13.25 -7.45
N HIS A 151 -10.54 14.02 -6.47
CA HIS A 151 -9.21 13.96 -5.88
C HIS A 151 -9.15 12.85 -4.83
N THR A 152 -8.36 11.81 -5.09
CA THR A 152 -8.26 10.67 -4.16
C THR A 152 -7.36 10.98 -2.96
N GLN A 153 -6.49 12.00 -3.08
CA GLN A 153 -5.40 12.30 -2.15
C GLN A 153 -4.38 11.15 -2.01
N ASP A 154 -4.43 10.16 -2.89
CA ASP A 154 -3.42 9.13 -3.01
C ASP A 154 -2.43 9.51 -4.11
N ILE A 155 -1.14 9.28 -3.87
CA ILE A 155 -0.07 9.46 -4.84
C ILE A 155 0.25 8.13 -5.49
N GLY A 156 0.43 8.15 -6.80
CA GLY A 156 0.77 6.95 -7.55
C GLY A 156 1.56 7.25 -8.81
N ASN A 157 1.97 6.20 -9.47
CA ASN A 157 2.49 6.22 -10.83
C ASN A 157 1.71 5.26 -11.74
N ILE A 158 1.87 5.43 -13.03
CA ILE A 158 1.33 4.54 -14.05
C ILE A 158 2.51 4.09 -14.91
N ASP A 159 2.64 2.78 -15.15
CA ASP A 159 3.67 2.28 -16.03
C ASP A 159 3.24 2.29 -17.51
N ASP A 160 4.16 1.91 -18.40
CA ASP A 160 3.95 1.84 -19.86
C ASP A 160 2.87 0.85 -20.29
N ARG A 161 2.49 -0.09 -19.40
CA ARG A 161 1.39 -1.05 -19.58
C ARG A 161 0.05 -0.54 -19.03
N GLY A 162 0.03 0.67 -18.43
CA GLY A 162 -1.16 1.28 -17.83
C GLY A 162 -1.47 0.79 -16.42
N TYR A 163 -0.62 -0.01 -15.78
CA TYR A 163 -0.83 -0.43 -14.39
C TYR A 163 -0.56 0.72 -13.45
N VAL A 164 -1.54 1.02 -12.63
CA VAL A 164 -1.45 1.98 -11.54
C VAL A 164 -0.76 1.32 -10.34
N LYS A 165 0.12 2.04 -9.69
CA LYS A 165 0.70 1.68 -8.39
C LYS A 165 0.56 2.87 -7.45
N ILE A 166 -0.17 2.69 -6.35
CA ILE A 166 -0.22 3.68 -5.27
C ILE A 166 1.08 3.61 -4.50
N THR A 167 1.73 4.75 -4.35
CA THR A 167 3.04 4.87 -3.68
C THR A 167 2.92 5.48 -2.30
N ASP A 168 1.93 6.34 -2.06
CA ASP A 168 1.65 6.90 -0.73
C ASP A 168 0.32 7.69 -0.71
N ARG A 169 0.05 8.36 0.40
CA ARG A 169 -0.99 9.40 0.53
C ARG A 169 -0.36 10.77 0.67
N ILE A 170 -0.99 11.80 0.11
CA ILE A 170 -0.50 13.20 0.19
C ILE A 170 -0.19 13.61 1.64
N LYS A 171 -1.03 13.19 2.60
CA LYS A 171 -0.86 13.47 4.03
C LYS A 171 0.13 12.57 4.77
N ASP A 172 0.56 11.45 4.15
CA ASP A 172 1.46 10.48 4.77
C ASP A 172 2.87 10.51 4.15
N VAL A 173 3.01 11.15 2.98
CA VAL A 173 4.32 11.44 2.37
C VAL A 173 5.15 12.31 3.31
N ILE A 174 6.40 11.92 3.50
CA ILE A 174 7.33 12.56 4.43
C ILE A 174 8.17 13.56 3.67
N LYS A 175 8.13 14.83 4.07
CA LYS A 175 8.86 15.93 3.41
C LYS A 175 10.22 16.15 4.07
N THR A 176 11.21 15.34 3.70
CA THR A 176 12.55 15.42 4.29
C THR A 176 13.49 16.23 3.39
N ALA A 177 14.04 17.33 3.92
CA ALA A 177 14.95 18.24 3.22
C ALA A 177 14.39 18.79 1.88
N GLY A 178 13.06 18.96 1.78
CA GLY A 178 12.38 19.41 0.57
C GLY A 178 12.09 18.30 -0.46
N GLU A 179 12.54 17.09 -0.23
CA GLU A 179 12.23 15.94 -1.08
C GLU A 179 11.11 15.09 -0.45
N TRP A 180 10.32 14.48 -1.32
CA TRP A 180 9.24 13.60 -0.92
C TRP A 180 9.74 12.16 -0.77
N THR A 181 9.55 11.59 0.40
CA THR A 181 9.91 10.20 0.71
C THR A 181 8.64 9.42 1.00
N SER A 182 8.40 8.36 0.27
CA SER A 182 7.24 7.50 0.48
C SER A 182 7.36 6.73 1.79
N SER A 183 6.37 6.88 2.65
CA SER A 183 6.26 6.13 3.88
C SER A 183 6.05 4.63 3.61
N LEU A 184 5.30 4.27 2.57
CA LEU A 184 5.04 2.88 2.19
C LEU A 184 6.30 2.18 1.66
N GLN A 185 7.12 2.87 0.85
CA GLN A 185 8.39 2.30 0.39
C GLN A 185 9.36 2.02 1.55
N LEU A 186 9.39 2.89 2.54
CA LEU A 186 10.18 2.66 3.75
C LEU A 186 9.63 1.51 4.59
N GLU A 187 8.32 1.35 4.67
CA GLU A 187 7.67 0.19 5.30
C GLU A 187 8.06 -1.11 4.61
N ASP A 188 8.02 -1.15 3.28
CA ASP A 188 8.43 -2.31 2.47
C ASP A 188 9.89 -2.71 2.72
N VAL A 189 10.78 -1.72 2.84
CA VAL A 189 12.20 -1.95 3.16
C VAL A 189 12.37 -2.55 4.56
N VAL A 190 11.74 -1.96 5.57
CA VAL A 190 11.85 -2.41 6.96
C VAL A 190 11.20 -3.79 7.14
N MET A 191 10.11 -4.06 6.43
CA MET A 191 9.38 -5.34 6.49
C MET A 191 10.19 -6.53 5.97
N GLN A 192 11.24 -6.30 5.14
CA GLN A 192 12.13 -7.35 4.66
C GLN A 192 13.06 -7.92 5.75
N HIS A 193 13.18 -7.24 6.89
CA HIS A 193 13.98 -7.75 8.00
C HIS A 193 13.25 -8.91 8.70
N GLU A 194 13.93 -10.05 8.86
CA GLU A 194 13.35 -11.31 9.39
C GLU A 194 12.65 -11.19 10.75
N ALA A 195 13.12 -10.26 11.59
CA ALA A 195 12.59 -10.02 12.93
C ALA A 195 11.30 -9.19 12.95
N VAL A 196 10.92 -8.54 11.83
CA VAL A 196 9.78 -7.62 11.78
C VAL A 196 8.49 -8.39 11.53
N SER A 197 7.47 -8.10 12.34
CA SER A 197 6.10 -8.63 12.19
C SER A 197 5.18 -7.63 11.52
N GLU A 198 5.20 -6.37 12.01
CA GLU A 198 4.43 -5.25 11.46
C GLU A 198 5.29 -3.99 11.52
N VAL A 199 5.07 -3.07 10.58
CA VAL A 199 5.72 -1.75 10.57
C VAL A 199 4.75 -0.68 10.08
N ALA A 200 4.89 0.52 10.62
CA ALA A 200 4.29 1.73 10.08
C ALA A 200 5.33 2.85 10.11
N VAL A 201 5.47 3.59 9.01
CA VAL A 201 6.38 4.74 8.94
C VAL A 201 5.58 6.02 8.91
N ILE A 202 5.97 6.96 9.78
CA ILE A 202 5.37 8.29 9.91
C ILE A 202 6.43 9.38 9.78
N GLY A 203 6.06 10.56 9.29
CA GLY A 203 6.88 11.76 9.37
C GLY A 203 6.72 12.41 10.74
N LEU A 204 7.84 12.73 11.39
CA LEU A 204 7.88 13.59 12.58
C LEU A 204 8.57 14.91 12.27
N PRO A 205 8.12 16.02 12.85
CA PRO A 205 8.79 17.31 12.70
C PRO A 205 10.27 17.23 13.11
N ASP A 206 11.15 17.82 12.31
CA ASP A 206 12.59 17.90 12.57
C ASP A 206 13.08 19.29 12.20
N GLU A 207 13.77 19.97 13.13
CA GLU A 207 14.23 21.36 12.94
C GLU A 207 15.19 21.53 11.76
N LYS A 208 15.99 20.50 11.45
CA LYS A 208 16.99 20.53 10.37
C LYS A 208 16.42 20.08 9.02
N TRP A 209 15.55 19.08 9.04
CA TRP A 209 15.14 18.36 7.84
C TRP A 209 13.68 18.63 7.43
N GLY A 210 12.94 19.47 8.20
CA GLY A 210 11.50 19.67 8.06
C GLY A 210 10.74 18.52 8.68
N GLU A 211 10.83 17.35 8.09
CA GLU A 211 10.34 16.09 8.66
C GLU A 211 11.43 15.02 8.60
N ARG A 212 11.34 14.07 9.53
CA ARG A 212 12.18 12.87 9.56
C ARG A 212 11.34 11.61 9.66
N PRO A 213 11.61 10.57 8.84
CA PRO A 213 10.87 9.33 8.91
C PRO A 213 11.18 8.56 10.21
N LEU A 214 10.11 8.09 10.87
CA LEU A 214 10.15 7.19 12.02
C LEU A 214 9.39 5.90 11.70
N ALA A 215 10.07 4.77 11.73
CA ALA A 215 9.47 3.44 11.66
C ALA A 215 9.06 2.97 13.07
N LEU A 216 7.79 2.73 13.26
CA LEU A 216 7.23 2.04 14.42
C LEU A 216 7.15 0.55 14.10
N VAL A 217 7.94 -0.26 14.77
CA VAL A 217 8.16 -1.67 14.44
C VAL A 217 7.63 -2.57 15.55
N VAL A 218 6.81 -3.54 15.17
CA VAL A 218 6.42 -4.68 16.00
C VAL A 218 7.32 -5.85 15.65
N LEU A 219 8.02 -6.40 16.61
CA LEU A 219 8.86 -7.57 16.43
C LEU A 219 8.05 -8.87 16.45
N LYS A 220 8.54 -9.89 15.77
CA LYS A 220 8.08 -11.27 15.99
C LYS A 220 8.50 -11.72 17.38
N PRO A 221 7.69 -12.53 18.09
CA PRO A 221 7.96 -12.94 19.47
C PRO A 221 9.36 -13.55 19.69
N ASP A 222 9.85 -14.33 18.72
CA ASP A 222 11.15 -15.00 18.81
C ASP A 222 12.35 -14.06 18.78
N PHE A 223 12.14 -12.80 18.36
CA PHE A 223 13.19 -11.79 18.22
C PHE A 223 13.16 -10.71 19.30
N GLU A 224 12.17 -10.72 20.19
CA GLU A 224 12.11 -9.77 21.31
C GLU A 224 13.36 -9.87 22.19
N GLY A 225 13.99 -8.72 22.44
CA GLY A 225 15.24 -8.62 23.18
C GLY A 225 16.51 -9.16 22.49
N ARG A 226 16.39 -9.69 21.27
CA ARG A 226 17.52 -10.23 20.47
C ARG A 226 17.98 -9.31 19.35
N VAL A 227 17.18 -8.35 18.94
CA VAL A 227 17.45 -7.39 17.88
C VAL A 227 17.33 -5.98 18.45
N SER A 228 18.19 -5.07 18.01
CA SER A 228 18.16 -3.65 18.41
C SER A 228 17.53 -2.79 17.31
N GLU A 229 16.95 -1.64 17.71
CA GLU A 229 16.47 -0.61 16.76
C GLU A 229 17.57 -0.17 15.78
N SER A 230 18.81 -0.09 16.27
CA SER A 230 19.99 0.23 15.44
C SER A 230 20.26 -0.84 14.38
N ALA A 231 20.08 -2.13 14.67
CA ALA A 231 20.28 -3.21 13.70
C ALA A 231 19.26 -3.10 12.54
N ILE A 232 17.98 -2.90 12.84
CA ILE A 232 16.95 -2.70 11.82
C ILE A 232 17.19 -1.42 11.02
N ARG A 233 17.60 -0.33 11.68
CA ARG A 233 17.95 0.92 10.99
C ARG A 233 19.10 0.73 10.00
N HIS A 234 20.18 0.05 10.39
CA HIS A 234 21.32 -0.21 9.49
C HIS A 234 20.94 -1.13 8.33
N PHE A 235 20.08 -2.14 8.58
CA PHE A 235 19.56 -2.99 7.53
C PHE A 235 18.75 -2.16 6.51
N ALA A 236 17.81 -1.33 6.98
CA ALA A 236 16.99 -0.48 6.13
C ALA A 236 17.84 0.52 5.32
N ALA A 237 18.82 1.19 5.95
CA ALA A 237 19.68 2.15 5.27
C ALA A 237 20.41 1.53 4.08
N ARG A 238 20.95 0.30 4.21
CA ARG A 238 21.60 -0.40 3.11
C ARG A 238 20.67 -0.71 1.94
N LEU A 239 19.42 -1.08 2.23
CA LEU A 239 18.44 -1.36 1.18
C LEU A 239 17.94 -0.07 0.50
N VAL A 240 17.72 1.02 1.23
CA VAL A 240 17.36 2.32 0.67
C VAL A 240 18.39 2.78 -0.38
N GLU A 241 19.69 2.59 -0.12
CA GLU A 241 20.76 2.93 -1.06
C GLU A 241 20.71 2.14 -2.37
N THR A 242 20.10 0.95 -2.37
CA THR A 242 20.03 0.05 -3.55
C THR A 242 18.69 0.06 -4.27
N THR A 243 17.64 0.59 -3.65
CA THR A 243 16.25 0.47 -4.16
C THR A 243 15.75 1.73 -4.89
N GLY A 244 16.57 2.78 -5.05
CA GLY A 244 16.16 4.02 -5.71
C GLY A 244 15.17 4.88 -4.90
N ILE A 245 14.91 4.53 -3.64
CA ILE A 245 14.17 5.38 -2.71
C ILE A 245 14.98 6.66 -2.48
N SER A 246 14.29 7.79 -2.25
CA SER A 246 14.96 9.06 -1.92
C SER A 246 16.12 8.83 -0.94
N ARG A 247 17.31 9.37 -1.26
CA ARG A 247 18.52 9.31 -0.41
C ARG A 247 18.26 9.74 1.04
N HIS A 248 17.20 10.51 1.29
CA HIS A 248 16.80 10.93 2.63
C HIS A 248 16.10 9.83 3.43
N GLY A 249 15.71 8.72 2.79
CA GLY A 249 15.23 7.52 3.47
C GLY A 249 16.25 6.93 4.46
N VAL A 250 17.56 7.18 4.26
CA VAL A 250 18.62 6.78 5.22
C VAL A 250 18.52 7.50 6.57
N LEU A 251 17.77 8.62 6.65
CA LEU A 251 17.50 9.34 7.90
C LEU A 251 16.43 8.65 8.76
N LEU A 252 15.93 7.51 8.32
CA LEU A 252 14.95 6.69 9.03
C LEU A 252 15.40 6.41 10.46
N GLN A 253 14.53 6.75 11.42
CA GLN A 253 14.62 6.27 12.79
C GLN A 253 13.77 5.03 12.98
N VAL A 254 14.09 4.22 13.98
CA VAL A 254 13.34 3.02 14.33
C VAL A 254 12.97 3.07 15.80
N ARG A 255 11.73 2.73 16.13
CA ARG A 255 11.23 2.56 17.48
C ARG A 255 10.42 1.27 17.59
N PHE A 256 10.73 0.45 18.58
CA PHE A 256 9.92 -0.73 18.87
C PHE A 256 8.64 -0.36 19.63
N VAL A 257 7.54 -0.94 19.20
CA VAL A 257 6.22 -0.79 19.82
C VAL A 257 5.58 -2.17 20.00
N LYS A 258 4.68 -2.30 20.98
CA LYS A 258 3.97 -3.56 21.23
C LYS A 258 2.90 -3.86 20.18
N ALA A 259 2.27 -2.82 19.65
CA ALA A 259 1.25 -2.90 18.61
C ALA A 259 1.18 -1.57 17.86
N LEU A 260 0.74 -1.61 16.61
CA LEU A 260 0.41 -0.43 15.81
C LEU A 260 -1.02 0.01 16.10
N ALA A 261 -1.28 1.32 16.13
CA ALA A 261 -2.63 1.85 16.19
C ALA A 261 -3.39 1.47 14.91
N LYS A 262 -4.61 0.94 15.08
CA LYS A 262 -5.47 0.49 13.99
C LYS A 262 -6.87 1.09 14.13
N THR A 263 -7.50 1.37 13.00
CA THR A 263 -8.91 1.77 12.95
C THR A 263 -9.83 0.61 13.34
N SER A 264 -11.11 0.89 13.57
CA SER A 264 -12.14 -0.14 13.86
C SER A 264 -12.26 -1.24 12.79
N VAL A 265 -11.81 -0.94 11.55
CA VAL A 265 -11.79 -1.89 10.43
C VAL A 265 -10.42 -2.53 10.19
N GLY A 266 -9.48 -2.39 11.14
CA GLY A 266 -8.17 -3.05 11.12
C GLY A 266 -7.11 -2.38 10.24
N LYS A 267 -7.36 -1.18 9.68
CA LYS A 267 -6.36 -0.42 8.92
C LYS A 267 -5.41 0.33 9.86
N ILE A 268 -4.14 0.44 9.48
CA ILE A 268 -3.13 1.23 10.21
C ILE A 268 -3.57 2.70 10.31
N ASN A 269 -3.53 3.26 11.52
CA ASN A 269 -3.93 4.63 11.83
C ASN A 269 -2.70 5.52 12.07
N LYS A 270 -2.04 5.94 10.98
CA LYS A 270 -0.83 6.79 11.03
C LYS A 270 -1.11 8.15 11.69
N ARG A 271 -2.32 8.67 11.61
CA ARG A 271 -2.70 9.93 12.27
C ARG A 271 -2.56 9.81 13.79
N GLU A 272 -3.18 8.82 14.40
CA GLU A 272 -3.11 8.58 15.85
C GLU A 272 -1.66 8.34 16.30
N MET A 273 -0.88 7.63 15.48
CA MET A 273 0.55 7.43 15.76
C MET A 273 1.31 8.77 15.78
N ARG A 274 1.12 9.63 14.77
CA ARG A 274 1.75 10.97 14.77
C ARG A 274 1.39 11.76 16.03
N GLU A 275 0.10 11.81 16.38
CA GLU A 275 -0.39 12.52 17.57
C GLU A 275 0.22 11.97 18.89
N SER A 276 0.65 10.72 18.93
CA SER A 276 1.26 10.09 20.11
C SER A 276 2.77 10.34 20.24
N PHE A 277 3.43 10.83 19.21
CA PHE A 277 4.89 11.04 19.17
C PHE A 277 5.29 12.53 19.00
N VAL A 278 4.34 13.43 18.86
CA VAL A 278 4.50 14.90 18.92
C VAL A 278 4.00 15.40 20.26
#